data_32aa6458659db25535fca31ade627de4
#
_entry.id   32aa6458659db25535fca31ade627de4
#
_cell.length_a   1.000
_cell.length_b   1.000
_cell.length_c   1.000
_cell.angle_alpha   90.00
_cell.angle_beta   90.00
_cell.angle_gamma   90.00
#
_symmetry.space_group_name_H-M   'P 1'
#
loop_
_entity.id
_entity.type
_entity.pdbx_description
1 polymer ?
#
loop_
_entity_poly.entity_id
_entity_poly.type
_entity_poly.pdbx_seq_one_letter_code
_entity_poly.pdbx_strand_id
1 'polypeptide(L)'
;MSELNLDMLRKLCDSDSVVWSVHAMERLQERGIAKSDILNVILHGKIIEQYPNAFPNPACLISGETLNKTPLHVVIGADGVILTVITAYEPTTEKFENNLETRKEKES
;
A
#
# COMPACT_ATOMS: atom_id res chain seq x y z
N MET A 1 4.01 16.61 -11.14
CA MET A 1 4.24 15.18 -11.32
C MET A 1 3.44 14.43 -10.29
N SER A 2 2.82 13.37 -10.73
CA SER A 2 1.85 12.68 -9.90
C SER A 2 2.35 11.37 -9.32
N GLU A 3 3.58 10.98 -9.63
CA GLU A 3 4.11 9.75 -9.06
C GLU A 3 4.64 9.98 -7.65
N LEU A 4 4.41 8.99 -6.80
CA LEU A 4 4.85 9.03 -5.42
C LEU A 4 6.20 8.35 -5.28
N ASN A 5 6.98 8.75 -4.29
CA ASN A 5 8.25 8.09 -4.01
C ASN A 5 8.31 7.67 -2.54
N LEU A 6 9.04 6.59 -2.28
CA LEU A 6 9.10 6.02 -0.94
C LEU A 6 9.72 6.95 0.09
N ASP A 7 10.69 7.77 -0.30
CA ASP A 7 11.32 8.68 0.67
C ASP A 7 10.30 9.65 1.25
N MET A 8 9.44 10.22 0.39
CA MET A 8 8.38 11.11 0.85
C MET A 8 7.39 10.36 1.73
N LEU A 9 6.98 9.17 1.29
CA LEU A 9 5.99 8.39 2.03
C LEU A 9 6.52 7.98 3.41
N ARG A 10 7.79 7.61 3.48
CA ARG A 10 8.41 7.23 4.75
C ARG A 10 8.53 8.41 5.69
N LYS A 11 8.81 9.60 5.16
CA LYS A 11 8.84 10.81 5.98
C LYS A 11 7.49 11.13 6.57
N LEU A 12 6.41 10.92 5.79
CA LEU A 12 5.06 11.14 6.30
C LEU A 12 4.72 10.15 7.41
N CYS A 13 5.19 8.91 7.30
CA CYS A 13 5.02 7.92 8.37
C CYS A 13 5.77 8.35 9.62
N ASP A 14 7.01 8.80 9.47
CA ASP A 14 7.84 9.20 10.61
C ASP A 14 7.28 10.43 11.33
N SER A 15 6.63 11.33 10.60
CA SER A 15 6.03 12.53 11.21
C SER A 15 4.59 12.29 11.68
N ASP A 16 4.14 11.04 11.66
CA ASP A 16 2.78 10.66 12.09
C ASP A 16 1.70 11.36 11.28
N SER A 17 1.97 11.57 9.99
CA SER A 17 1.03 12.21 9.08
C SER A 17 0.27 11.18 8.27
N VAL A 18 -0.22 10.12 8.94
CA VAL A 18 -0.92 9.01 8.33
C VAL A 18 -2.39 9.03 8.74
N VAL A 19 -3.27 8.94 7.74
CA VAL A 19 -4.72 8.87 7.93
C VAL A 19 -5.21 7.53 7.43
N TRP A 20 -6.16 6.95 8.12
CA TRP A 20 -6.70 5.63 7.80
C TRP A 20 -8.14 5.79 7.32
N SER A 21 -8.42 5.41 6.07
CA SER A 21 -9.77 5.50 5.54
C SER A 21 -10.68 4.52 6.28
N VAL A 22 -11.99 4.77 6.24
CA VAL A 22 -12.97 3.84 6.83
C VAL A 22 -12.82 2.47 6.20
N HIS A 23 -12.66 2.41 4.87
CA HIS A 23 -12.50 1.15 4.16
C HIS A 23 -11.24 0.41 4.62
N ALA A 24 -10.13 1.15 4.82
CA ALA A 24 -8.90 0.54 5.32
C ALA A 24 -9.12 -0.06 6.72
N MET A 25 -9.78 0.70 7.60
CA MET A 25 -10.04 0.21 8.96
C MET A 25 -10.89 -1.06 8.94
N GLU A 26 -11.90 -1.11 8.07
CA GLU A 26 -12.71 -2.31 7.92
C GLU A 26 -11.90 -3.50 7.45
N ARG A 27 -11.01 -3.29 6.49
CA ARG A 27 -10.18 -4.37 5.96
C ARG A 27 -9.21 -4.89 7.02
N LEU A 28 -8.63 -4.00 7.82
CA LEU A 28 -7.75 -4.41 8.91
C LEU A 28 -8.49 -5.32 9.88
N GLN A 29 -9.70 -4.92 10.25
CA GLN A 29 -10.50 -5.68 11.19
C GLN A 29 -10.92 -7.04 10.63
N GLU A 30 -11.41 -7.05 9.39
CA GLU A 30 -11.88 -8.28 8.75
C GLU A 30 -10.78 -9.31 8.57
N ARG A 31 -9.56 -8.85 8.32
CA ARG A 31 -8.45 -9.72 7.94
C ARG A 31 -7.43 -9.92 9.05
N GLY A 32 -7.66 -9.31 10.20
CA GLY A 32 -6.72 -9.41 11.30
C GLY A 32 -5.37 -8.78 11.03
N ILE A 33 -5.34 -7.73 10.21
CA ILE A 33 -4.12 -7.01 9.89
C ILE A 33 -3.97 -5.85 10.87
N ALA A 34 -2.79 -5.69 11.44
CA ALA A 34 -2.51 -4.61 12.37
C ALA A 34 -2.00 -3.37 11.63
N LYS A 35 -2.24 -2.19 12.19
CA LYS A 35 -1.68 -0.96 11.63
C LYS A 35 -0.16 -1.02 11.53
N SER A 36 0.49 -1.66 12.51
CA SER A 36 1.95 -1.84 12.48
C SER A 36 2.41 -2.66 11.29
N ASP A 37 1.60 -3.62 10.83
CA ASP A 37 1.92 -4.39 9.64
C ASP A 37 1.91 -3.49 8.40
N ILE A 38 0.91 -2.61 8.30
CA ILE A 38 0.81 -1.68 7.18
C ILE A 38 2.02 -0.74 7.15
N LEU A 39 2.37 -0.19 8.32
CA LEU A 39 3.52 0.71 8.41
C LEU A 39 4.82 -0.01 8.06
N ASN A 40 4.93 -1.28 8.45
CA ASN A 40 6.11 -2.07 8.10
C ASN A 40 6.25 -2.21 6.57
N VAL A 41 5.13 -2.42 5.87
CA VAL A 41 5.14 -2.50 4.41
C VAL A 41 5.61 -1.18 3.80
N ILE A 42 5.10 -0.06 4.29
CA ILE A 42 5.50 1.24 3.75
C ILE A 42 6.97 1.52 4.02
N LEU A 43 7.45 1.18 5.21
CA LEU A 43 8.82 1.49 5.62
C LEU A 43 9.86 0.58 4.95
N HIS A 44 9.49 -0.65 4.61
CA HIS A 44 10.47 -1.65 4.13
C HIS A 44 10.12 -2.26 2.78
N GLY A 45 8.93 -2.01 2.26
CA GLY A 45 8.50 -2.56 0.98
C GLY A 45 8.94 -1.71 -0.20
N LYS A 46 8.31 -1.97 -1.34
CA LYS A 46 8.62 -1.22 -2.56
C LYS A 46 7.33 -0.94 -3.34
N ILE A 47 7.34 0.15 -4.08
CA ILE A 47 6.22 0.51 -4.94
C ILE A 47 6.29 -0.38 -6.18
N ILE A 48 5.18 -1.05 -6.47
CA ILE A 48 5.11 -1.91 -7.68
C ILE A 48 4.14 -1.39 -8.72
N GLU A 49 3.23 -0.50 -8.34
CA GLU A 49 2.31 0.15 -9.30
C GLU A 49 2.08 1.59 -8.87
N GLN A 50 1.98 2.47 -9.86
CA GLN A 50 1.66 3.88 -9.64
C GLN A 50 0.30 4.17 -10.25
N TYR A 51 -0.50 4.97 -9.55
CA TYR A 51 -1.81 5.43 -10.02
C TYR A 51 -1.82 6.95 -9.99
N PRO A 52 -1.08 7.60 -10.92
CA PRO A 52 -0.89 9.05 -10.84
C PRO A 52 -2.17 9.86 -11.05
N ASN A 53 -3.17 9.27 -11.68
CA ASN A 53 -4.44 9.95 -11.95
C ASN A 53 -5.54 9.57 -10.96
N ALA A 54 -5.19 8.89 -9.88
CA ALA A 54 -6.17 8.54 -8.86
C ALA A 54 -6.72 9.81 -8.19
N PHE A 55 -7.95 9.73 -7.75
CA PHE A 55 -8.63 10.87 -7.14
C PHE A 55 -9.02 10.52 -5.69
N PRO A 56 -8.88 11.44 -4.75
CA PRO A 56 -8.51 12.86 -4.90
C PRO A 56 -7.02 13.12 -5.00
N ASN A 57 -6.18 12.14 -4.71
CA ASN A 57 -4.73 12.29 -4.75
C ASN A 57 -4.09 11.14 -5.50
N PRO A 58 -2.89 11.34 -6.03
CA PRO A 58 -2.14 10.23 -6.61
C PRO A 58 -2.00 9.10 -5.59
N ALA A 59 -1.99 7.88 -6.08
CA ALA A 59 -1.90 6.69 -5.24
C ALA A 59 -0.86 5.74 -5.77
N CYS A 60 -0.50 4.75 -4.97
CA CYS A 60 0.39 3.69 -5.42
C CYS A 60 0.12 2.42 -4.63
N LEU A 61 0.62 1.32 -5.17
CA LEU A 61 0.55 0.01 -4.54
C LEU A 61 1.94 -0.36 -4.05
N ILE A 62 2.04 -0.65 -2.76
CA ILE A 62 3.31 -1.02 -2.14
C ILE A 62 3.25 -2.50 -1.76
N SER A 63 4.28 -3.24 -2.15
CA SER A 63 4.42 -4.66 -1.82
C SER A 63 5.46 -4.81 -0.72
N GLY A 64 5.13 -5.59 0.29
CA GLY A 64 6.04 -5.87 1.38
C GLY A 64 5.53 -7.03 2.20
N GLU A 65 5.97 -7.08 3.45
CA GLU A 65 5.60 -8.16 4.36
C GLU A 65 5.12 -7.60 5.68
N THR A 66 4.22 -8.34 6.33
CA THR A 66 3.83 -8.05 7.70
C THR A 66 5.01 -8.33 8.62
N LEU A 67 4.85 -7.98 9.90
CA LEU A 67 5.87 -8.30 10.90
C LEU A 67 6.08 -9.80 11.05
N ASN A 68 5.10 -10.61 10.68
CA ASN A 68 5.21 -12.08 10.67
C ASN A 68 5.67 -12.63 9.33
N LYS A 69 6.14 -11.76 8.44
CA LYS A 69 6.71 -12.13 7.14
C LYS A 69 5.69 -12.71 6.16
N THR A 70 4.44 -12.34 6.32
CA THR A 70 3.38 -12.69 5.38
C THR A 70 3.30 -11.61 4.31
N PRO A 71 3.25 -11.96 3.02
CA PRO A 71 3.13 -10.96 1.96
C PRO A 71 1.90 -10.09 2.15
N LEU A 72 2.06 -8.79 1.92
CA LEU A 72 0.97 -7.84 2.07
C LEU A 72 1.11 -6.73 1.03
N HIS A 73 0.00 -6.42 0.37
CA HIS A 73 -0.09 -5.27 -0.54
C HIS A 73 -0.88 -4.16 0.13
N VAL A 74 -0.36 -2.95 0.04
CA VAL A 74 -1.00 -1.77 0.64
C VAL A 74 -1.18 -0.71 -0.42
N VAL A 75 -2.39 -0.20 -0.56
CA VAL A 75 -2.68 0.93 -1.46
C VAL A 75 -2.76 2.19 -0.63
N ILE A 76 -1.96 3.17 -0.98
CA ILE A 76 -1.95 4.46 -0.29
C ILE A 76 -2.10 5.59 -1.30
N GLY A 77 -2.60 6.72 -0.81
CA GLY A 77 -2.60 7.95 -1.55
C GLY A 77 -1.88 9.02 -0.73
N ALA A 78 -1.35 10.03 -1.38
CA ALA A 78 -0.66 11.09 -0.66
C ALA A 78 -0.69 12.40 -1.44
N ASP A 79 -0.69 13.51 -0.70
CA ASP A 79 -0.68 14.85 -1.29
C ASP A 79 0.59 15.64 -0.92
N GLY A 80 1.59 14.96 -0.36
CA GLY A 80 2.83 15.61 0.09
C GLY A 80 2.78 16.08 1.53
N VAL A 81 1.60 16.11 2.13
CA VAL A 81 1.40 16.52 3.52
C VAL A 81 0.87 15.38 4.36
N ILE A 82 -0.07 14.64 3.81
CA ILE A 82 -0.73 13.52 4.50
C ILE A 82 -0.69 12.29 3.60
N LEU A 83 -0.44 11.14 4.22
CA LEU A 83 -0.52 9.84 3.60
C LEU A 83 -1.81 9.18 4.06
N THR A 84 -2.65 8.74 3.13
CA THR A 84 -3.90 8.06 3.44
C THR A 84 -3.78 6.59 3.07
N VAL A 85 -3.98 5.71 4.04
CA VAL A 85 -4.07 4.27 3.74
C VAL A 85 -5.46 4.00 3.20
N ILE A 86 -5.52 3.53 1.95
CA ILE A 86 -6.79 3.32 1.26
C ILE A 86 -7.31 1.92 1.49
N THR A 87 -6.45 0.92 1.32
CA THR A 87 -6.80 -0.48 1.57
C THR A 87 -5.55 -1.31 1.68
N ALA A 88 -5.72 -2.55 2.15
CA ALA A 88 -4.63 -3.52 2.22
C ALA A 88 -5.22 -4.91 2.02
N TYR A 89 -4.43 -5.80 1.42
CA TYR A 89 -4.87 -7.16 1.19
C TYR A 89 -3.67 -8.08 1.02
N GLU A 90 -3.89 -9.36 1.27
CA GLU A 90 -2.88 -10.35 0.98
C GLU A 90 -2.92 -10.67 -0.52
N PRO A 91 -1.80 -10.52 -1.23
CA PRO A 91 -1.79 -10.79 -2.67
C PRO A 91 -1.93 -12.29 -2.93
N THR A 92 -2.50 -12.61 -4.10
CA THR A 92 -2.67 -13.99 -4.51
C THR A 92 -1.98 -14.23 -5.84
N THR A 93 -1.59 -15.47 -6.08
CA THR A 93 -0.99 -15.85 -7.37
C THR A 93 -2.02 -15.86 -8.49
N GLU A 94 -3.30 -15.69 -8.19
CA GLU A 94 -4.32 -15.54 -9.21
C GLU A 94 -4.16 -14.20 -9.96
N LYS A 95 -3.73 -13.15 -9.28
CA LYS A 95 -3.59 -11.82 -9.86
C LYS A 95 -2.15 -11.41 -10.09
N PHE A 96 -1.21 -12.04 -9.41
CA PHE A 96 0.21 -11.69 -9.48
C PHE A 96 1.03 -12.92 -9.77
N GLU A 97 2.20 -12.71 -10.40
CA GLU A 97 3.15 -13.78 -10.60
C GLU A 97 3.64 -14.31 -9.26
N ASN A 98 4.39 -15.42 -9.27
CA ASN A 98 4.85 -16.04 -8.04
C ASN A 98 5.64 -15.11 -7.13
N ASN A 99 6.24 -14.05 -7.68
CA ASN A 99 6.92 -13.05 -6.87
C ASN A 99 5.95 -12.10 -6.17
N LEU A 100 4.65 -12.18 -6.47
CA LEU A 100 3.58 -11.37 -5.88
C LEU A 100 3.77 -9.87 -6.10
N GLU A 101 4.54 -9.49 -7.10
CA GLU A 101 4.83 -8.09 -7.43
C GLU A 101 4.49 -7.74 -8.86
N THR A 102 4.54 -8.72 -9.75
CA THR A 102 4.22 -8.52 -11.15
C THR A 102 2.80 -8.99 -11.40
N ARG A 103 1.93 -8.07 -11.83
CA ARG A 103 0.55 -8.40 -12.10
C ARG A 103 0.48 -9.30 -13.33
N LYS A 104 -0.29 -10.38 -13.23
CA LYS A 104 -0.48 -11.27 -14.36
C LYS A 104 -1.23 -10.57 -15.48
N GLU A 105 -0.86 -10.87 -16.72
CA GLU A 105 -1.56 -10.34 -17.86
C GLU A 105 -2.95 -10.97 -17.94
N LYS A 106 -3.91 -10.15 -18.33
CA LYS A 106 -5.24 -10.68 -18.58
C LYS A 106 -5.21 -11.48 -19.86
N GLU A 107 -5.80 -12.64 -19.81
CA GLU A 107 -6.03 -13.40 -21.04
C GLU A 107 -7.16 -12.75 -21.80
N SER A 108 -6.95 -12.55 -23.07
CA SER A 108 -7.96 -11.93 -23.92
C SER A 108 -9.00 -12.95 -24.34
#